data_76839a2fcd5422b7048700ce5d4ea39e
#
_entry.id   76839a2fcd5422b7048700ce5d4ea39e
#
_cell.length_a   1.000
_cell.length_b   1.000
_cell.length_c   1.000
_cell.angle_alpha   90.00
_cell.angle_beta   90.00
_cell.angle_gamma   90.00
#
_symmetry.space_group_name_H-M   'P 1'
#
loop_
_entity.id
_entity.type
_entity.pdbx_description
1 polymer ?
#
loop_
_entity_poly.entity_id
_entity_poly.type
_entity_poly.pdbx_seq_one_letter_code
_entity_poly.pdbx_strand_id
1 'polypeptide(L)'
;MTRIAGMAGNRGRNLLNVADRRPGGAELAVVLTNSEDAPVLEAAAERGIPTEVVPLEDGMSRREHERAVNEALSGYEFDLVCLDGYMRILSDTFLEAQPTTLNVHPSLLPSFPGTDAWGDALEAGVSVTGCTVHVVTDATDEDGNVLESEVDAGPIVTQEPIPVYEGDDEETLKERVLYEGEFRAYPRAVNWFAEGAVDVDLAAGEVDVELDRTGEDGLPARRLVSSDRADTLRYGENPHQDAAVYTDYTCDEASVVHADQLNEGAKALSYNNYNDADGALNLIKEFDEPAAAVIKHTNPAGCATADTLAEAYERALSTDPMSAFGGIVALNRECDAETAEQVIDSFKEVVVAPGYTDDALEVLCEKENLRVLDVGELGARTERFTEKPLVGGRLVQERDFQSISVDDLEVVTEREPTDEELESMVFAWQTLKHVKSNGILFTKGTETVGVGMGQVSRVDAVRLAAMKADEHAEGKDAEGAVMASDAFFPFPDGIEEAAEAGIEAVVQPGGSVNDDDVIEAADEHGIAMAFTGQRSFRHD
;
A
#
# COMPACT_ATOMS: atom_id res chain seq x y z
N MET A 1 -3.41 -22.82 -24.47
CA MET A 1 -4.17 -21.56 -24.69
C MET A 1 -5.63 -21.92 -24.48
N THR A 2 -6.20 -21.39 -23.44
CA THR A 2 -7.57 -21.74 -23.03
C THR A 2 -8.59 -21.06 -23.93
N ARG A 3 -9.49 -21.82 -24.49
CA ARG A 3 -10.57 -21.35 -25.35
C ARG A 3 -11.89 -21.39 -24.60
N ILE A 4 -12.72 -20.38 -24.76
CA ILE A 4 -13.95 -20.20 -23.99
C ILE A 4 -15.17 -20.17 -24.92
N ALA A 5 -16.21 -20.91 -24.57
CA ALA A 5 -17.54 -20.66 -25.09
C ALA A 5 -18.28 -19.70 -24.14
N GLY A 6 -18.60 -18.52 -24.59
CA GLY A 6 -19.38 -17.53 -23.83
C GLY A 6 -20.87 -17.70 -24.10
N MET A 7 -21.69 -17.70 -23.05
CA MET A 7 -23.16 -17.72 -23.19
C MET A 7 -23.76 -16.48 -22.51
N ALA A 8 -24.43 -15.63 -23.28
CA ALA A 8 -24.98 -14.36 -22.78
C ALA A 8 -26.47 -14.22 -23.05
N GLY A 9 -27.22 -13.73 -22.08
CA GLY A 9 -28.64 -13.42 -22.24
C GLY A 9 -28.93 -12.05 -22.86
N ASN A 10 -28.01 -11.08 -22.76
CA ASN A 10 -28.23 -9.71 -23.22
C ASN A 10 -26.91 -9.06 -23.72
N ARG A 11 -26.29 -8.18 -22.91
CA ARG A 11 -25.12 -7.37 -23.32
C ARG A 11 -23.79 -8.13 -23.27
N GLY A 12 -23.67 -9.18 -22.50
CA GLY A 12 -22.46 -9.98 -22.38
C GLY A 12 -21.23 -9.19 -21.96
N ARG A 13 -21.39 -8.20 -21.07
CA ARG A 13 -20.32 -7.25 -20.71
C ARG A 13 -19.12 -7.91 -20.06
N ASN A 14 -19.34 -8.94 -19.25
CA ASN A 14 -18.27 -9.72 -18.63
C ASN A 14 -17.49 -10.53 -19.66
N LEU A 15 -18.19 -11.18 -20.59
CA LEU A 15 -17.55 -11.94 -21.68
C LEU A 15 -16.71 -11.02 -22.58
N LEU A 16 -17.22 -9.84 -22.92
CA LEU A 16 -16.50 -8.87 -23.73
C LEU A 16 -15.27 -8.33 -22.97
N ASN A 17 -15.38 -8.09 -21.65
CA ASN A 17 -14.26 -7.71 -20.81
C ASN A 17 -13.18 -8.82 -20.75
N VAL A 18 -13.58 -10.10 -20.70
CA VAL A 18 -12.64 -11.24 -20.78
C VAL A 18 -11.97 -11.29 -22.16
N ALA A 19 -12.72 -11.07 -23.25
CA ALA A 19 -12.19 -11.04 -24.60
C ALA A 19 -11.16 -9.92 -24.80
N ASP A 20 -11.44 -8.72 -24.28
CA ASP A 20 -10.55 -7.56 -24.42
C ASP A 20 -9.29 -7.70 -23.54
N ARG A 21 -9.38 -8.31 -22.36
CA ARG A 21 -8.25 -8.49 -21.43
C ARG A 21 -7.41 -9.73 -21.69
N ARG A 22 -8.02 -10.78 -22.23
CA ARG A 22 -7.38 -12.08 -22.52
C ARG A 22 -6.60 -12.65 -21.33
N PRO A 23 -7.23 -12.82 -20.16
CA PRO A 23 -6.56 -13.28 -18.95
C PRO A 23 -5.92 -14.66 -19.15
N GLY A 24 -4.63 -14.82 -18.79
CA GLY A 24 -3.87 -16.04 -19.04
C GLY A 24 -3.72 -16.41 -20.53
N GLY A 25 -3.95 -15.47 -21.43
CA GLY A 25 -4.00 -15.71 -22.87
C GLY A 25 -5.29 -16.39 -23.34
N ALA A 26 -6.34 -16.44 -22.51
CA ALA A 26 -7.62 -17.05 -22.89
C ALA A 26 -8.31 -16.27 -24.03
N GLU A 27 -9.05 -16.97 -24.87
CA GLU A 27 -9.78 -16.38 -26.01
C GLU A 27 -11.21 -16.92 -26.07
N LEU A 28 -12.17 -16.04 -26.41
CA LEU A 28 -13.51 -16.45 -26.74
C LEU A 28 -13.53 -17.15 -28.12
N ALA A 29 -13.87 -18.43 -28.13
CA ALA A 29 -14.03 -19.22 -29.34
C ALA A 29 -15.38 -18.95 -30.04
N VAL A 30 -16.41 -18.70 -29.25
CA VAL A 30 -17.77 -18.43 -29.70
C VAL A 30 -18.53 -17.68 -28.60
N VAL A 31 -19.50 -16.85 -29.00
CA VAL A 31 -20.53 -16.28 -28.10
C VAL A 31 -21.89 -16.80 -28.54
N LEU A 32 -22.59 -17.50 -27.65
CA LEU A 32 -23.94 -18.02 -27.88
C LEU A 32 -24.97 -17.20 -27.09
N THR A 33 -26.12 -16.94 -27.67
CA THR A 33 -27.27 -16.32 -27.02
C THR A 33 -28.57 -17.02 -27.42
N ASN A 34 -29.59 -16.88 -26.58
CA ASN A 34 -30.94 -17.34 -26.85
C ASN A 34 -31.89 -16.24 -27.39
N SER A 35 -31.34 -15.08 -27.72
CA SER A 35 -32.10 -13.92 -28.23
C SER A 35 -31.50 -13.40 -29.53
N GLU A 36 -32.26 -13.33 -30.58
CA GLU A 36 -31.84 -12.80 -31.89
C GLU A 36 -31.46 -11.31 -31.85
N ASP A 37 -32.02 -10.57 -30.90
CA ASP A 37 -31.81 -9.14 -30.74
C ASP A 37 -30.81 -8.79 -29.64
N ALA A 38 -30.05 -9.78 -29.11
CA ALA A 38 -29.11 -9.53 -28.02
C ALA A 38 -27.96 -8.63 -28.46
N PRO A 39 -27.71 -7.49 -27.78
CA PRO A 39 -26.63 -6.55 -28.14
C PRO A 39 -25.23 -7.18 -28.16
N VAL A 40 -25.00 -8.28 -27.46
CA VAL A 40 -23.74 -9.01 -27.45
C VAL A 40 -23.35 -9.51 -28.85
N LEU A 41 -24.32 -9.80 -29.73
CA LEU A 41 -24.06 -10.32 -31.08
C LEU A 41 -23.27 -9.31 -31.93
N GLU A 42 -23.68 -8.03 -31.94
CA GLU A 42 -22.99 -6.97 -32.64
C GLU A 42 -21.60 -6.72 -32.02
N ALA A 43 -21.53 -6.62 -30.70
CA ALA A 43 -20.30 -6.35 -29.98
C ALA A 43 -19.25 -7.48 -30.11
N ALA A 44 -19.68 -8.75 -30.19
CA ALA A 44 -18.81 -9.89 -30.46
C ALA A 44 -18.34 -9.88 -31.93
N ALA A 45 -19.23 -9.60 -32.89
CA ALA A 45 -18.89 -9.52 -34.30
C ALA A 45 -17.86 -8.41 -34.59
N GLU A 46 -17.96 -7.26 -33.94
CA GLU A 46 -16.97 -6.17 -34.03
C GLU A 46 -15.57 -6.62 -33.59
N ARG A 47 -15.47 -7.59 -32.68
CA ARG A 47 -14.23 -8.19 -32.20
C ARG A 47 -13.78 -9.41 -33.02
N GLY A 48 -14.54 -9.77 -34.05
CA GLY A 48 -14.27 -10.95 -34.88
C GLY A 48 -14.54 -12.28 -34.17
N ILE A 49 -15.34 -12.26 -33.08
CA ILE A 49 -15.72 -13.47 -32.34
C ILE A 49 -16.93 -14.10 -33.03
N PRO A 50 -16.89 -15.40 -33.34
CA PRO A 50 -18.05 -16.14 -33.89
C PRO A 50 -19.25 -16.06 -32.94
N THR A 51 -20.44 -16.00 -33.52
CA THR A 51 -21.68 -15.93 -32.73
C THR A 51 -22.67 -17.01 -33.17
N GLU A 52 -23.38 -17.58 -32.20
CA GLU A 52 -24.48 -18.53 -32.41
C GLU A 52 -25.75 -18.03 -31.72
N VAL A 53 -26.88 -18.29 -32.36
CA VAL A 53 -28.19 -17.94 -31.78
C VAL A 53 -29.05 -19.19 -31.74
N VAL A 54 -29.46 -19.58 -30.53
CA VAL A 54 -30.36 -20.72 -30.31
C VAL A 54 -31.60 -20.23 -29.57
N PRO A 55 -32.63 -19.76 -30.27
CA PRO A 55 -33.84 -19.23 -29.65
C PRO A 55 -34.61 -20.31 -28.87
N LEU A 56 -35.30 -19.88 -27.82
CA LEU A 56 -36.26 -20.75 -27.14
C LEU A 56 -37.57 -20.67 -27.90
N GLU A 57 -37.97 -21.77 -28.57
CA GLU A 57 -39.22 -21.84 -29.28
C GLU A 57 -40.39 -22.16 -28.33
N ASP A 58 -41.60 -21.68 -28.68
CA ASP A 58 -42.80 -21.96 -27.89
C ASP A 58 -43.08 -23.44 -27.79
N GLY A 59 -43.15 -23.96 -26.55
CA GLY A 59 -43.38 -25.37 -26.23
C GLY A 59 -42.11 -26.25 -26.19
N MET A 60 -40.94 -25.69 -26.47
CA MET A 60 -39.68 -26.39 -26.35
C MET A 60 -39.35 -26.65 -24.85
N SER A 61 -39.07 -27.87 -24.48
CA SER A 61 -38.61 -28.21 -23.13
C SER A 61 -37.16 -27.71 -22.91
N ARG A 62 -36.76 -27.58 -21.63
CA ARG A 62 -35.39 -27.20 -21.25
C ARG A 62 -34.35 -28.12 -21.92
N ARG A 63 -34.51 -29.43 -21.77
CA ARG A 63 -33.59 -30.43 -22.33
C ARG A 63 -33.55 -30.45 -23.86
N GLU A 64 -34.66 -30.12 -24.55
CA GLU A 64 -34.64 -29.96 -26.01
C GLU A 64 -33.85 -28.74 -26.44
N HIS A 65 -34.01 -27.60 -25.76
CA HIS A 65 -33.23 -26.42 -26.01
C HIS A 65 -31.74 -26.65 -25.74
N GLU A 66 -31.37 -27.29 -24.64
CA GLU A 66 -29.98 -27.62 -24.30
C GLU A 66 -29.32 -28.54 -25.32
N ARG A 67 -30.06 -29.51 -25.92
CA ARG A 67 -29.54 -30.30 -27.04
C ARG A 67 -29.25 -29.47 -28.26
N ALA A 68 -30.12 -28.49 -28.56
CA ALA A 68 -29.86 -27.55 -29.68
C ALA A 68 -28.65 -26.66 -29.39
N VAL A 69 -28.48 -26.18 -28.14
CA VAL A 69 -27.29 -25.45 -27.71
C VAL A 69 -26.03 -26.30 -27.84
N ASN A 70 -26.06 -27.56 -27.39
CA ASN A 70 -24.95 -28.51 -27.52
C ASN A 70 -24.58 -28.78 -28.99
N GLU A 71 -25.59 -28.91 -29.86
CA GLU A 71 -25.38 -29.08 -31.31
C GLU A 71 -24.72 -27.84 -31.93
N ALA A 72 -25.18 -26.63 -31.59
CA ALA A 72 -24.60 -25.36 -32.07
C ALA A 72 -23.14 -25.18 -31.61
N LEU A 73 -22.82 -25.57 -30.38
CA LEU A 73 -21.47 -25.48 -29.82
C LEU A 73 -20.53 -26.58 -30.36
N SER A 74 -21.05 -27.68 -30.88
CA SER A 74 -20.24 -28.84 -31.34
C SER A 74 -19.25 -28.51 -32.48
N GLY A 75 -19.48 -27.41 -33.20
CA GLY A 75 -18.58 -26.90 -34.24
C GLY A 75 -17.35 -26.15 -33.73
N TYR A 76 -17.23 -25.92 -32.43
CA TYR A 76 -16.18 -25.13 -31.81
C TYR A 76 -15.37 -25.97 -30.82
N GLU A 77 -14.09 -25.70 -30.74
CA GLU A 77 -13.22 -26.29 -29.71
C GLU A 77 -13.07 -25.27 -28.58
N PHE A 78 -13.36 -25.67 -27.33
CA PHE A 78 -13.18 -24.85 -26.14
C PHE A 78 -12.98 -25.72 -24.90
N ASP A 79 -12.36 -25.15 -23.88
CA ASP A 79 -11.94 -25.81 -22.64
C ASP A 79 -12.80 -25.39 -21.44
N LEU A 80 -13.58 -24.30 -21.59
CA LEU A 80 -14.35 -23.68 -20.52
C LEU A 80 -15.62 -23.05 -21.08
N VAL A 81 -16.72 -23.11 -20.35
CA VAL A 81 -17.94 -22.34 -20.63
C VAL A 81 -18.07 -21.21 -19.62
N CYS A 82 -18.39 -20.00 -20.08
CA CYS A 82 -18.60 -18.82 -19.25
C CYS A 82 -19.99 -18.23 -19.48
N LEU A 83 -20.78 -18.10 -18.41
CA LEU A 83 -22.12 -17.49 -18.45
C LEU A 83 -22.05 -16.01 -18.04
N ASP A 84 -22.79 -15.16 -18.73
CA ASP A 84 -22.97 -13.74 -18.39
C ASP A 84 -24.43 -13.32 -18.56
N GLY A 85 -25.18 -13.40 -17.48
CA GLY A 85 -26.61 -13.11 -17.48
C GLY A 85 -27.41 -14.04 -18.41
N TYR A 86 -26.95 -15.25 -18.61
CA TYR A 86 -27.69 -16.29 -19.32
C TYR A 86 -28.78 -16.86 -18.38
N MET A 87 -29.94 -16.21 -18.39
CA MET A 87 -31.03 -16.40 -17.42
C MET A 87 -31.77 -17.73 -17.56
N ARG A 88 -31.05 -18.81 -17.70
CA ARG A 88 -31.60 -20.18 -17.77
C ARG A 88 -30.84 -21.13 -16.88
N ILE A 89 -31.59 -21.88 -16.10
CA ILE A 89 -31.02 -23.00 -15.33
C ILE A 89 -30.61 -24.11 -16.31
N LEU A 90 -29.40 -24.56 -16.22
CA LEU A 90 -28.83 -25.64 -17.02
C LEU A 90 -29.00 -26.97 -16.28
N SER A 91 -29.34 -28.02 -17.01
CA SER A 91 -29.50 -29.38 -16.47
C SER A 91 -28.31 -30.28 -16.83
N ASP A 92 -28.36 -31.51 -16.32
CA ASP A 92 -27.46 -32.62 -16.68
C ASP A 92 -27.22 -32.73 -18.19
N THR A 93 -28.26 -32.51 -19.00
CA THR A 93 -28.21 -32.57 -20.48
C THR A 93 -27.18 -31.63 -21.09
N PHE A 94 -26.97 -30.45 -20.50
CA PHE A 94 -25.93 -29.52 -20.92
C PHE A 94 -24.61 -29.77 -20.18
N LEU A 95 -24.66 -29.85 -18.86
CA LEU A 95 -23.47 -29.87 -18.00
C LEU A 95 -22.60 -31.12 -18.18
N GLU A 96 -23.21 -32.29 -18.46
CA GLU A 96 -22.45 -33.53 -18.74
C GLU A 96 -21.83 -33.54 -20.17
N ALA A 97 -22.39 -32.74 -21.08
CA ALA A 97 -21.92 -32.69 -22.47
C ALA A 97 -20.83 -31.64 -22.70
N GLN A 98 -20.65 -30.73 -21.74
CA GLN A 98 -19.75 -29.55 -21.86
C GLN A 98 -18.64 -29.60 -20.80
N PRO A 99 -17.51 -28.89 -21.02
CA PRO A 99 -16.51 -28.72 -19.98
C PRO A 99 -17.03 -27.86 -18.82
N THR A 100 -16.23 -27.66 -17.79
CA THR A 100 -16.57 -26.84 -16.63
C THR A 100 -17.26 -25.55 -17.05
N THR A 101 -18.41 -25.29 -16.44
CA THR A 101 -19.22 -24.10 -16.72
C THR A 101 -19.16 -23.15 -15.53
N LEU A 102 -18.75 -21.90 -15.76
CA LEU A 102 -18.71 -20.84 -14.76
C LEU A 102 -19.86 -19.87 -14.93
N ASN A 103 -20.38 -19.39 -13.82
CA ASN A 103 -21.31 -18.26 -13.76
C ASN A 103 -20.73 -17.14 -12.88
N VAL A 104 -21.01 -15.90 -13.21
CA VAL A 104 -20.80 -14.77 -12.31
C VAL A 104 -22.15 -14.32 -11.78
N HIS A 105 -22.29 -14.38 -10.46
CA HIS A 105 -23.50 -13.98 -9.74
C HIS A 105 -23.25 -12.67 -8.98
N PRO A 106 -24.15 -11.68 -9.05
CA PRO A 106 -23.90 -10.32 -8.51
C PRO A 106 -24.18 -10.21 -7.00
N SER A 107 -23.82 -11.22 -6.23
CA SER A 107 -23.80 -11.17 -4.76
C SER A 107 -22.66 -12.02 -4.18
N LEU A 108 -22.43 -11.88 -2.88
CA LEU A 108 -21.52 -12.76 -2.13
C LEU A 108 -22.29 -14.03 -1.72
N LEU A 109 -22.40 -15.01 -2.64
CA LEU A 109 -23.04 -16.28 -2.33
C LEU A 109 -22.47 -16.92 -1.05
N PRO A 110 -23.27 -17.56 -0.21
CA PRO A 110 -24.68 -17.93 -0.43
C PRO A 110 -25.72 -16.82 -0.13
N SER A 111 -25.31 -15.59 0.11
CA SER A 111 -26.25 -14.47 0.33
C SER A 111 -26.85 -14.01 -0.99
N PHE A 112 -28.16 -13.73 -0.99
CA PHE A 112 -28.89 -13.15 -2.11
C PHE A 112 -28.75 -13.95 -3.43
N PRO A 113 -29.10 -15.26 -3.46
CA PRO A 113 -29.14 -16.04 -4.69
C PRO A 113 -30.34 -15.58 -5.56
N GLY A 114 -30.34 -15.96 -6.85
CA GLY A 114 -31.47 -15.69 -7.74
C GLY A 114 -31.34 -14.41 -8.55
N THR A 115 -32.44 -13.81 -8.95
CA THR A 115 -32.45 -12.80 -10.03
C THR A 115 -32.42 -11.35 -9.57
N ASP A 116 -32.67 -11.05 -8.30
CA ASP A 116 -32.77 -9.67 -7.74
C ASP A 116 -31.74 -9.42 -6.63
N ALA A 117 -30.51 -9.89 -6.82
CA ALA A 117 -29.47 -9.81 -5.80
C ALA A 117 -29.14 -8.38 -5.32
N TRP A 118 -29.26 -7.38 -6.19
CA TRP A 118 -29.03 -5.98 -5.84
C TRP A 118 -30.18 -5.41 -4.99
N GLY A 119 -31.44 -5.67 -5.39
CA GLY A 119 -32.63 -5.28 -4.64
C GLY A 119 -32.66 -5.93 -3.26
N ASP A 120 -32.42 -7.22 -3.20
CA ASP A 120 -32.36 -7.99 -1.94
C ASP A 120 -31.26 -7.47 -0.99
N ALA A 121 -30.09 -7.11 -1.51
CA ALA A 121 -29.00 -6.54 -0.72
C ALA A 121 -29.35 -5.16 -0.15
N LEU A 122 -30.00 -4.31 -0.97
CA LEU A 122 -30.46 -2.98 -0.53
C LEU A 122 -31.58 -3.11 0.51
N GLU A 123 -32.57 -4.00 0.29
CA GLU A 123 -33.67 -4.24 1.23
C GLU A 123 -33.17 -4.81 2.57
N ALA A 124 -32.16 -5.67 2.54
CA ALA A 124 -31.53 -6.22 3.74
C ALA A 124 -30.68 -5.17 4.51
N GLY A 125 -30.35 -4.04 3.90
CA GLY A 125 -29.56 -2.97 4.51
C GLY A 125 -28.12 -3.38 4.82
N VAL A 126 -27.52 -4.25 3.99
CA VAL A 126 -26.11 -4.66 4.18
C VAL A 126 -25.19 -3.52 3.78
N SER A 127 -24.05 -3.39 4.47
CA SER A 127 -23.01 -2.41 4.12
C SER A 127 -22.00 -2.96 3.10
N VAL A 128 -22.00 -4.29 2.84
CA VAL A 128 -21.13 -4.96 1.88
C VAL A 128 -21.93 -6.02 1.12
N THR A 129 -21.84 -5.99 -0.20
CA THR A 129 -22.26 -7.05 -1.12
C THR A 129 -21.09 -7.40 -2.03
N GLY A 130 -21.32 -7.87 -3.24
CA GLY A 130 -20.23 -8.16 -4.18
C GLY A 130 -20.65 -9.02 -5.34
N CYS A 131 -19.70 -9.81 -5.84
CA CYS A 131 -20.00 -10.85 -6.83
C CYS A 131 -19.26 -12.15 -6.51
N THR A 132 -19.82 -13.23 -7.02
CA THR A 132 -19.27 -14.59 -6.88
C THR A 132 -19.11 -15.21 -8.27
N VAL A 133 -17.92 -15.72 -8.57
CA VAL A 133 -17.72 -16.65 -9.67
C VAL A 133 -17.77 -18.05 -9.09
N HIS A 134 -18.67 -18.87 -9.59
CA HIS A 134 -18.87 -20.24 -9.13
C HIS A 134 -19.01 -21.22 -10.30
N VAL A 135 -18.80 -22.50 -10.05
CA VAL A 135 -19.08 -23.56 -11.00
C VAL A 135 -20.58 -23.82 -11.03
N VAL A 136 -21.13 -23.93 -12.22
CA VAL A 136 -22.57 -24.22 -12.39
C VAL A 136 -22.81 -25.72 -12.19
N THR A 137 -23.77 -26.04 -11.33
CA THR A 137 -24.24 -27.41 -11.07
C THR A 137 -25.70 -27.60 -11.48
N ASP A 138 -26.13 -28.85 -11.67
CA ASP A 138 -27.54 -29.13 -11.99
C ASP A 138 -28.44 -28.79 -10.81
N ALA A 139 -29.35 -27.86 -11.01
CA ALA A 139 -30.37 -27.43 -10.06
C ALA A 139 -31.77 -27.96 -10.46
N THR A 140 -31.85 -29.13 -11.07
CA THR A 140 -33.14 -29.74 -11.50
C THR A 140 -33.36 -31.11 -10.87
N ASP A 141 -34.63 -31.46 -10.65
CA ASP A 141 -35.02 -32.83 -10.25
C ASP A 141 -35.10 -33.79 -11.46
N GLU A 142 -35.34 -35.09 -11.18
CA GLU A 142 -35.49 -36.12 -12.24
C GLU A 142 -36.58 -35.81 -13.27
N ASP A 143 -37.57 -35.00 -12.90
CA ASP A 143 -38.67 -34.54 -13.77
C ASP A 143 -38.32 -33.26 -14.53
N GLY A 144 -37.17 -32.62 -14.23
CA GLY A 144 -36.68 -31.41 -14.84
C GLY A 144 -37.25 -30.11 -14.20
N ASN A 145 -37.85 -30.21 -13.01
CA ASN A 145 -38.27 -29.02 -12.27
C ASN A 145 -37.10 -28.39 -11.57
N VAL A 146 -37.09 -27.05 -11.43
CA VAL A 146 -36.04 -26.32 -10.73
C VAL A 146 -36.14 -26.54 -9.23
N LEU A 147 -35.02 -26.89 -8.62
CA LEU A 147 -34.83 -26.93 -7.19
C LEU A 147 -34.26 -25.58 -6.76
N GLU A 148 -35.09 -24.65 -6.27
CA GLU A 148 -34.69 -23.28 -5.93
C GLU A 148 -33.52 -23.23 -4.92
N SER A 149 -33.39 -24.21 -4.03
CA SER A 149 -32.30 -24.33 -3.07
C SER A 149 -30.96 -24.70 -3.70
N GLU A 150 -30.96 -25.22 -4.91
CA GLU A 150 -29.76 -25.63 -5.64
C GLU A 150 -29.33 -24.59 -6.70
N VAL A 151 -30.14 -23.53 -6.91
CA VAL A 151 -29.81 -22.46 -7.82
C VAL A 151 -28.65 -21.66 -7.21
N ASP A 152 -27.60 -21.40 -8.01
CA ASP A 152 -26.38 -20.70 -7.61
C ASP A 152 -25.63 -21.37 -6.43
N ALA A 153 -25.90 -22.65 -6.15
CA ALA A 153 -25.31 -23.39 -5.03
C ALA A 153 -24.00 -24.13 -5.37
N GLY A 154 -23.51 -24.01 -6.60
CA GLY A 154 -22.28 -24.66 -7.03
C GLY A 154 -21.02 -24.11 -6.34
N PRO A 155 -19.90 -24.88 -6.38
CA PRO A 155 -18.67 -24.53 -5.68
C PRO A 155 -18.13 -23.16 -6.09
N ILE A 156 -17.71 -22.37 -5.10
CA ILE A 156 -17.21 -21.01 -5.30
C ILE A 156 -15.75 -21.04 -5.76
N VAL A 157 -15.47 -20.40 -6.88
CA VAL A 157 -14.10 -20.20 -7.40
C VAL A 157 -13.46 -18.96 -6.77
N THR A 158 -14.16 -17.82 -6.81
CA THR A 158 -13.68 -16.55 -6.23
C THR A 158 -14.83 -15.60 -5.96
N GLN A 159 -14.60 -14.67 -5.04
CA GLN A 159 -15.55 -13.61 -4.69
C GLN A 159 -14.82 -12.25 -4.68
N GLU A 160 -15.56 -11.17 -4.95
CA GLU A 160 -15.09 -9.80 -4.80
C GLU A 160 -16.09 -9.00 -3.97
N PRO A 161 -15.71 -8.50 -2.78
CA PRO A 161 -16.57 -7.68 -1.95
C PRO A 161 -16.69 -6.25 -2.52
N ILE A 162 -17.89 -5.70 -2.45
CA ILE A 162 -18.23 -4.35 -2.95
C ILE A 162 -19.01 -3.62 -1.86
N PRO A 163 -18.63 -2.36 -1.51
CA PRO A 163 -19.36 -1.59 -0.52
C PRO A 163 -20.74 -1.16 -1.04
N VAL A 164 -21.69 -1.11 -0.12
CA VAL A 164 -23.01 -0.49 -0.32
C VAL A 164 -23.02 0.84 0.43
N TYR A 165 -23.25 1.94 -0.28
CA TYR A 165 -23.22 3.28 0.32
C TYR A 165 -24.62 3.79 0.63
N GLU A 166 -24.72 4.67 1.62
CA GLU A 166 -25.97 5.37 1.91
C GLU A 166 -26.44 6.16 0.68
N GLY A 167 -27.69 5.91 0.26
CA GLY A 167 -28.30 6.53 -0.91
C GLY A 167 -28.09 5.78 -2.22
N ASP A 168 -27.47 4.60 -2.20
CA ASP A 168 -27.45 3.72 -3.38
C ASP A 168 -28.86 3.29 -3.75
N ASP A 169 -29.12 3.27 -5.03
CA ASP A 169 -30.24 2.58 -5.65
C ASP A 169 -29.76 1.34 -6.42
N GLU A 170 -30.69 0.56 -6.94
CA GLU A 170 -30.39 -0.67 -7.68
C GLU A 170 -29.47 -0.41 -8.89
N GLU A 171 -29.63 0.72 -9.60
CA GLU A 171 -28.84 1.04 -10.78
C GLU A 171 -27.39 1.36 -10.41
N THR A 172 -27.19 2.21 -9.40
CA THR A 172 -25.86 2.57 -8.89
C THR A 172 -25.12 1.38 -8.32
N LEU A 173 -25.80 0.54 -7.53
CA LEU A 173 -25.18 -0.66 -6.96
C LEU A 173 -24.83 -1.67 -8.04
N LYS A 174 -25.71 -1.89 -9.01
CA LYS A 174 -25.48 -2.79 -10.15
C LYS A 174 -24.27 -2.38 -10.99
N GLU A 175 -24.12 -1.08 -11.29
CA GLU A 175 -22.96 -0.59 -12.01
C GLU A 175 -21.67 -0.78 -11.21
N ARG A 176 -21.69 -0.50 -9.90
CA ARG A 176 -20.54 -0.69 -9.03
C ARG A 176 -20.14 -2.17 -8.94
N VAL A 177 -21.09 -3.08 -8.70
CA VAL A 177 -20.82 -4.53 -8.67
C VAL A 177 -20.24 -5.01 -9.99
N LEU A 178 -20.74 -4.54 -11.12
CA LEU A 178 -20.22 -4.89 -12.44
C LEU A 178 -18.77 -4.40 -12.64
N TYR A 179 -18.54 -3.09 -12.50
CA TYR A 179 -17.26 -2.49 -12.90
C TYR A 179 -16.16 -2.69 -11.88
N GLU A 180 -16.48 -2.71 -10.59
CA GLU A 180 -15.51 -2.86 -9.51
C GLU A 180 -15.41 -4.30 -9.00
N GLY A 181 -16.45 -5.13 -9.19
CA GLY A 181 -16.52 -6.51 -8.77
C GLY A 181 -16.32 -7.51 -9.91
N GLU A 182 -17.34 -7.67 -10.76
CA GLU A 182 -17.38 -8.71 -11.79
C GLU A 182 -16.22 -8.58 -12.79
N PHE A 183 -15.88 -7.34 -13.20
CA PHE A 183 -14.76 -7.06 -14.11
C PHE A 183 -13.38 -7.35 -13.50
N ARG A 184 -13.32 -7.68 -12.23
CA ARG A 184 -12.12 -8.19 -11.54
C ARG A 184 -12.21 -9.69 -11.29
N ALA A 185 -13.34 -10.14 -10.75
CA ALA A 185 -13.52 -11.53 -10.33
C ALA A 185 -13.55 -12.50 -11.52
N TYR A 186 -14.28 -12.17 -12.59
CA TYR A 186 -14.43 -13.08 -13.72
C TYR A 186 -13.11 -13.27 -14.52
N PRO A 187 -12.40 -12.21 -14.94
CA PRO A 187 -11.09 -12.38 -15.55
C PRO A 187 -10.09 -13.11 -14.66
N ARG A 188 -10.14 -12.88 -13.33
CA ARG A 188 -9.29 -13.61 -12.37
C ARG A 188 -9.58 -15.10 -12.36
N ALA A 189 -10.83 -15.51 -12.30
CA ALA A 189 -11.21 -16.91 -12.37
C ALA A 189 -10.76 -17.55 -13.68
N VAL A 190 -11.02 -16.88 -14.80
CA VAL A 190 -10.58 -17.35 -16.14
C VAL A 190 -9.06 -17.49 -16.21
N ASN A 191 -8.30 -16.55 -15.64
CA ASN A 191 -6.84 -16.62 -15.56
C ASN A 191 -6.38 -17.88 -14.84
N TRP A 192 -6.97 -18.17 -13.67
CA TRP A 192 -6.61 -19.35 -12.88
C TRP A 192 -6.91 -20.66 -13.62
N PHE A 193 -8.05 -20.75 -14.35
CA PHE A 193 -8.32 -21.89 -15.23
C PHE A 193 -7.31 -21.98 -16.38
N ALA A 194 -6.92 -20.85 -16.98
CA ALA A 194 -5.96 -20.81 -18.06
C ALA A 194 -4.55 -21.25 -17.63
N GLU A 195 -4.18 -20.98 -16.39
CA GLU A 195 -2.93 -21.39 -15.76
C GLU A 195 -2.95 -22.84 -15.24
N GLY A 196 -4.14 -23.49 -15.22
CA GLY A 196 -4.30 -24.82 -14.66
C GLY A 196 -4.24 -24.86 -13.12
N ALA A 197 -4.49 -23.71 -12.47
CA ALA A 197 -4.43 -23.56 -11.02
C ALA A 197 -5.75 -23.96 -10.32
N VAL A 198 -6.78 -24.34 -11.06
CA VAL A 198 -8.11 -24.71 -10.51
C VAL A 198 -8.37 -26.18 -10.71
N ASP A 199 -8.61 -26.90 -9.64
CA ASP A 199 -9.15 -28.26 -9.65
C ASP A 199 -10.62 -28.26 -9.15
N VAL A 200 -11.50 -28.94 -9.88
CA VAL A 200 -12.94 -28.98 -9.61
C VAL A 200 -13.37 -30.40 -9.33
N ASP A 201 -13.74 -30.70 -8.10
CA ASP A 201 -14.39 -31.95 -7.72
C ASP A 201 -15.91 -31.74 -7.51
N LEU A 202 -16.67 -31.90 -8.59
CA LEU A 202 -18.13 -31.78 -8.53
C LEU A 202 -18.80 -32.86 -7.64
N ALA A 203 -18.17 -34.00 -7.45
CA ALA A 203 -18.74 -35.08 -6.62
C ALA A 203 -18.58 -34.73 -5.13
N ALA A 204 -17.51 -34.09 -4.75
CA ALA A 204 -17.31 -33.56 -3.41
C ALA A 204 -18.00 -32.18 -3.21
N GLY A 205 -18.37 -31.47 -4.28
CA GLY A 205 -18.87 -30.11 -4.24
C GLY A 205 -17.75 -29.10 -3.89
N GLU A 206 -16.51 -29.39 -4.28
CA GLU A 206 -15.33 -28.62 -3.90
C GLU A 206 -14.61 -28.05 -5.12
N VAL A 207 -14.04 -26.86 -4.95
CA VAL A 207 -13.07 -26.24 -5.87
C VAL A 207 -11.81 -25.97 -5.07
N ASP A 208 -10.70 -26.54 -5.49
CA ASP A 208 -9.39 -26.16 -4.98
C ASP A 208 -8.69 -25.23 -5.97
N VAL A 209 -8.11 -24.15 -5.44
CA VAL A 209 -7.32 -23.20 -6.22
C VAL A 209 -5.92 -23.25 -5.66
N GLU A 210 -4.99 -23.81 -6.43
CA GLU A 210 -3.56 -23.84 -6.10
C GLU A 210 -2.98 -22.42 -6.19
N LEU A 211 -3.31 -21.60 -5.21
CA LEU A 211 -2.63 -20.33 -4.98
C LEU A 211 -1.71 -20.50 -3.79
N ASP A 212 -0.53 -19.96 -3.89
CA ASP A 212 0.31 -19.73 -2.70
C ASP A 212 -0.41 -18.70 -1.80
N ARG A 213 -1.32 -19.21 -0.96
CA ARG A 213 -2.22 -18.39 -0.12
C ARG A 213 -1.49 -17.71 1.03
N THR A 214 -0.34 -18.27 1.42
CA THR A 214 0.53 -17.72 2.46
C THR A 214 1.97 -18.01 2.04
N GLY A 215 2.58 -17.10 1.28
CA GLY A 215 4.00 -17.19 0.98
C GLY A 215 4.81 -17.44 2.26
N GLU A 216 5.94 -18.12 2.15
CA GLU A 216 6.88 -18.34 3.26
C GLU A 216 7.30 -17.00 3.92
N ASP A 217 7.17 -15.89 3.17
CA ASP A 217 7.42 -14.50 3.57
C ASP A 217 6.27 -13.85 4.37
N GLY A 218 5.12 -14.53 4.52
CA GLY A 218 3.93 -14.02 5.22
C GLY A 218 3.12 -12.98 4.43
N LEU A 219 3.40 -12.79 3.13
CA LEU A 219 2.59 -11.97 2.24
C LEU A 219 1.47 -12.83 1.63
N PRO A 220 0.18 -12.57 1.93
CA PRO A 220 -0.91 -13.42 1.45
C PRO A 220 -1.09 -13.26 -0.07
N ALA A 221 -1.48 -14.33 -0.75
CA ALA A 221 -1.79 -14.33 -2.19
C ALA A 221 -2.85 -13.28 -2.58
N ARG A 222 -3.68 -12.88 -1.62
CA ARG A 222 -4.69 -11.83 -1.80
C ARG A 222 -4.84 -11.01 -0.52
N ARG A 223 -4.84 -9.68 -0.66
CA ARG A 223 -5.10 -8.74 0.43
C ARG A 223 -6.42 -8.04 0.19
N LEU A 224 -7.23 -7.99 1.24
CA LEU A 224 -8.42 -7.17 1.35
C LEU A 224 -8.15 -6.16 2.47
N VAL A 225 -8.20 -4.88 2.13
CA VAL A 225 -8.01 -3.79 3.09
C VAL A 225 -9.32 -3.03 3.18
N SER A 226 -9.83 -2.88 4.40
CA SER A 226 -11.02 -2.08 4.68
C SER A 226 -10.62 -0.93 5.59
N SER A 227 -11.00 0.27 5.21
CA SER A 227 -10.78 1.47 6.01
C SER A 227 -11.95 2.42 5.84
N ASP A 228 -12.33 3.10 6.92
CA ASP A 228 -13.41 4.08 6.90
C ASP A 228 -12.86 5.49 6.69
N ARG A 229 -13.62 6.31 5.97
CA ARG A 229 -13.24 7.71 5.81
C ARG A 229 -13.44 8.46 7.13
N ALA A 230 -12.31 8.83 7.76
CA ALA A 230 -12.31 9.59 9.01
C ALA A 230 -12.65 11.07 8.74
N ASP A 231 -12.08 11.69 7.70
CA ASP A 231 -12.33 13.10 7.38
C ASP A 231 -12.15 13.38 5.87
N THR A 232 -12.76 14.46 5.40
CA THR A 232 -12.56 15.02 4.07
C THR A 232 -11.60 16.21 4.19
N LEU A 233 -10.45 16.10 3.56
CA LEU A 233 -9.43 17.15 3.62
C LEU A 233 -9.78 18.30 2.68
N ARG A 234 -9.33 19.50 3.02
CA ARG A 234 -9.59 20.69 2.23
C ARG A 234 -9.06 20.58 0.78
N TYR A 235 -7.96 19.88 0.59
CA TYR A 235 -7.33 19.52 -0.70
C TYR A 235 -6.22 18.49 -0.43
N GLY A 236 -5.70 17.87 -1.49
CA GLY A 236 -4.59 16.93 -1.42
C GLY A 236 -3.24 17.61 -1.25
N GLU A 237 -2.20 17.02 -1.81
CA GLU A 237 -0.87 17.64 -1.82
C GLU A 237 -0.89 19.03 -2.47
N ASN A 238 -1.73 19.20 -3.49
CA ASN A 238 -1.95 20.46 -4.19
C ASN A 238 -3.41 20.93 -4.13
N PRO A 239 -3.69 22.25 -4.20
CA PRO A 239 -5.03 22.81 -3.99
C PRO A 239 -6.12 22.38 -4.98
N HIS A 240 -5.77 21.78 -6.11
CA HIS A 240 -6.71 21.30 -7.13
C HIS A 240 -7.09 19.82 -6.98
N GLN A 241 -6.56 19.14 -5.96
CA GLN A 241 -6.77 17.71 -5.72
C GLN A 241 -7.75 17.53 -4.58
N ASP A 242 -8.80 16.74 -4.80
CA ASP A 242 -9.67 16.27 -3.73
C ASP A 242 -8.93 15.22 -2.89
N ALA A 243 -9.14 15.22 -1.58
CA ALA A 243 -8.48 14.30 -0.67
C ALA A 243 -9.32 13.99 0.57
N ALA A 244 -9.03 12.86 1.17
CA ALA A 244 -9.61 12.41 2.44
C ALA A 244 -8.57 11.60 3.22
N VAL A 245 -8.74 11.52 4.51
CA VAL A 245 -8.03 10.57 5.37
C VAL A 245 -8.96 9.39 5.67
N TYR A 246 -8.41 8.19 5.58
CA TYR A 246 -9.07 6.96 5.95
C TYR A 246 -8.38 6.36 7.16
N THR A 247 -9.16 5.78 8.06
CA THR A 247 -8.67 5.17 9.29
C THR A 247 -8.85 3.67 9.27
N ASP A 248 -7.92 2.97 9.90
CA ASP A 248 -8.02 1.56 10.25
C ASP A 248 -8.17 1.43 11.76
N TYR A 249 -9.35 1.05 12.22
CA TYR A 249 -9.65 0.88 13.64
C TYR A 249 -8.98 -0.34 14.27
N THR A 250 -8.30 -1.16 13.49
CA THR A 250 -7.53 -2.31 14.00
C THR A 250 -6.07 -1.96 14.32
N CYS A 251 -5.62 -0.76 13.95
CA CYS A 251 -4.28 -0.27 14.26
C CYS A 251 -4.16 0.09 15.75
N ASP A 252 -3.30 -0.63 16.46
CA ASP A 252 -3.00 -0.41 17.88
C ASP A 252 -1.72 0.44 18.07
N GLU A 253 -1.04 0.82 16.98
CA GLU A 253 0.17 1.63 17.04
C GLU A 253 -0.19 3.12 17.17
N ALA A 254 0.56 3.84 18.02
CA ALA A 254 0.44 5.29 18.12
C ALA A 254 0.61 5.93 16.74
N SER A 255 -0.39 6.67 16.27
CA SER A 255 -0.45 7.20 14.91
C SER A 255 -1.05 8.60 14.86
N VAL A 256 -0.68 9.35 13.83
CA VAL A 256 -1.24 10.70 13.60
C VAL A 256 -2.72 10.64 13.19
N VAL A 257 -3.14 9.53 12.58
CA VAL A 257 -4.54 9.34 12.15
C VAL A 257 -5.47 9.20 13.35
N HIS A 258 -4.98 8.61 14.45
CA HIS A 258 -5.75 8.40 15.68
C HIS A 258 -5.44 9.45 16.77
N ALA A 259 -4.61 10.45 16.47
CA ALA A 259 -4.23 11.48 17.42
C ALA A 259 -5.38 12.40 17.80
N ASP A 260 -5.43 12.78 19.06
CA ASP A 260 -6.34 13.82 19.55
C ASP A 260 -5.72 15.21 19.32
N GLN A 261 -6.43 16.10 18.61
CA GLN A 261 -6.04 17.49 18.50
C GLN A 261 -6.53 18.27 19.71
N LEU A 262 -5.61 18.69 20.59
CA LEU A 262 -5.93 19.24 21.89
C LEU A 262 -6.33 20.73 21.89
N ASN A 263 -5.90 21.51 20.89
CA ASN A 263 -6.22 22.93 20.83
C ASN A 263 -7.50 23.21 20.03
N GLU A 264 -8.57 23.52 20.75
CA GLU A 264 -9.85 23.92 20.17
C GLU A 264 -9.72 25.17 19.28
N GLY A 265 -10.33 25.14 18.08
CA GLY A 265 -10.34 26.28 17.15
C GLY A 265 -9.14 26.36 16.19
N ALA A 266 -8.10 25.57 16.34
CA ALA A 266 -7.06 25.44 15.34
C ALA A 266 -7.62 24.83 14.04
N LYS A 267 -6.99 25.13 12.90
CA LYS A 267 -7.38 24.56 11.62
C LYS A 267 -7.18 23.04 11.65
N ALA A 268 -8.06 22.30 10.97
CA ALA A 268 -7.86 20.89 10.71
C ALA A 268 -6.51 20.62 10.01
N LEU A 269 -5.99 19.41 10.17
CA LEU A 269 -4.79 18.96 9.47
C LEU A 269 -5.02 18.98 7.96
N SER A 270 -4.00 19.35 7.21
CA SER A 270 -3.97 19.20 5.76
C SER A 270 -3.35 17.86 5.38
N TYR A 271 -3.49 17.45 4.12
CA TYR A 271 -2.82 16.29 3.55
C TYR A 271 -1.31 16.27 3.87
N ASN A 272 -0.63 17.41 3.63
CA ASN A 272 0.80 17.54 3.89
C ASN A 272 1.13 17.48 5.39
N ASN A 273 0.22 17.98 6.27
CA ASN A 273 0.44 17.85 7.71
C ASN A 273 0.37 16.40 8.17
N TYR A 274 -0.58 15.60 7.68
CA TYR A 274 -0.62 14.16 7.97
C TYR A 274 0.66 13.45 7.51
N ASN A 275 1.08 13.69 6.27
CA ASN A 275 2.25 13.05 5.69
C ASN A 275 3.55 13.41 6.43
N ASP A 276 3.76 14.70 6.73
CA ASP A 276 4.95 15.16 7.45
C ASP A 276 4.93 14.73 8.92
N ALA A 277 3.76 14.75 9.57
CA ALA A 277 3.63 14.36 10.98
C ALA A 277 3.80 12.85 11.18
N ASP A 278 3.32 12.02 10.25
CA ASP A 278 3.58 10.57 10.27
C ASP A 278 5.07 10.28 10.13
N GLY A 279 5.74 10.94 9.18
CA GLY A 279 7.20 10.83 9.03
C GLY A 279 7.96 11.26 10.28
N ALA A 280 7.53 12.35 10.94
CA ALA A 280 8.12 12.85 12.17
C ALA A 280 7.95 11.88 13.34
N LEU A 281 6.73 11.37 13.52
CA LEU A 281 6.41 10.41 14.57
C LEU A 281 7.19 9.10 14.40
N ASN A 282 7.29 8.60 13.16
CA ASN A 282 8.05 7.37 12.88
C ASN A 282 9.55 7.55 13.15
N LEU A 283 10.13 8.72 12.89
CA LEU A 283 11.53 9.01 13.21
C LEU A 283 11.80 8.96 14.71
N ILE A 284 10.99 9.65 15.52
CA ILE A 284 11.27 9.72 16.97
C ILE A 284 11.01 8.40 17.71
N LYS A 285 10.27 7.47 17.12
CA LYS A 285 10.10 6.10 17.62
C LYS A 285 11.37 5.24 17.49
N GLU A 286 12.42 5.72 16.83
CA GLU A 286 13.70 5.02 16.76
C GLU A 286 14.50 5.10 18.05
N PHE A 287 14.19 6.05 18.95
CA PHE A 287 15.03 6.39 20.11
C PHE A 287 14.36 6.07 21.44
N ASP A 288 15.14 5.48 22.33
CA ASP A 288 14.74 5.23 23.72
C ASP A 288 15.05 6.42 24.64
N GLU A 289 16.04 7.27 24.34
CA GLU A 289 16.36 8.51 25.04
C GLU A 289 15.36 9.62 24.71
N PRO A 290 15.26 10.72 25.51
CA PRO A 290 14.47 11.85 25.12
C PRO A 290 14.92 12.40 23.77
N ALA A 291 14.04 12.38 22.77
CA ALA A 291 14.32 12.71 21.38
C ALA A 291 13.35 13.75 20.82
N ALA A 292 13.88 14.63 19.99
CA ALA A 292 13.13 15.60 19.21
C ALA A 292 13.55 15.59 17.75
N ALA A 293 12.59 15.73 16.86
CA ALA A 293 12.82 15.89 15.42
C ALA A 293 11.98 17.04 14.85
N VAL A 294 12.54 17.73 13.88
CA VAL A 294 11.83 18.72 13.06
C VAL A 294 11.81 18.23 11.62
N ILE A 295 10.63 17.97 11.10
CA ILE A 295 10.42 17.46 9.74
C ILE A 295 9.90 18.57 8.84
N LYS A 296 10.41 18.62 7.62
CA LYS A 296 9.90 19.46 6.54
C LYS A 296 9.89 18.69 5.23
N HIS A 297 8.71 18.58 4.59
CA HIS A 297 8.54 17.83 3.34
C HIS A 297 9.07 16.40 3.44
N THR A 298 8.62 15.70 4.50
CA THR A 298 8.97 14.31 4.84
C THR A 298 10.46 14.03 5.14
N ASN A 299 11.32 15.04 5.17
CA ASN A 299 12.73 14.88 5.54
C ASN A 299 13.04 15.58 6.87
N PRO A 300 13.97 15.06 7.68
CA PRO A 300 14.44 15.78 8.86
C PRO A 300 15.19 17.05 8.47
N ALA A 301 14.74 18.18 8.96
CA ALA A 301 15.54 19.42 9.04
C ALA A 301 16.53 19.31 10.20
N GLY A 302 16.20 18.52 11.21
CA GLY A 302 17.09 18.15 12.30
C GLY A 302 16.46 17.10 13.22
N CYS A 303 17.33 16.35 13.90
CA CYS A 303 16.98 15.34 14.89
C CYS A 303 18.09 15.29 15.96
N ALA A 304 17.71 15.12 17.22
CA ALA A 304 18.65 14.93 18.30
C ALA A 304 18.05 14.15 19.46
N THR A 305 18.91 13.53 20.26
CA THR A 305 18.61 13.04 21.60
C THR A 305 19.41 13.83 22.64
N ALA A 306 18.90 13.92 23.86
CA ALA A 306 19.58 14.56 24.98
C ALA A 306 19.02 14.06 26.32
N ASP A 307 19.53 14.60 27.44
CA ASP A 307 19.02 14.27 28.77
C ASP A 307 17.60 14.81 29.00
N THR A 308 17.22 15.89 28.32
CA THR A 308 15.89 16.52 28.38
C THR A 308 15.31 16.76 26.98
N LEU A 309 13.96 16.85 26.87
CA LEU A 309 13.33 17.20 25.59
C LEU A 309 13.68 18.61 25.11
N ALA A 310 13.77 19.56 26.01
CA ALA A 310 14.13 20.95 25.69
C ALA A 310 15.51 21.02 25.03
N GLU A 311 16.50 20.33 25.59
CA GLU A 311 17.84 20.24 25.00
C GLU A 311 17.83 19.47 23.67
N ALA A 312 17.10 18.34 23.59
CA ALA A 312 16.96 17.57 22.34
C ALA A 312 16.34 18.44 21.23
N TYR A 313 15.32 19.23 21.56
CA TYR A 313 14.68 20.11 20.59
C TYR A 313 15.60 21.27 20.16
N GLU A 314 16.33 21.91 21.08
CA GLU A 314 17.31 22.96 20.75
C GLU A 314 18.38 22.44 19.79
N ARG A 315 18.96 21.26 20.09
CA ARG A 315 19.96 20.59 19.26
C ARG A 315 19.40 20.21 17.87
N ALA A 316 18.18 19.66 17.80
CA ALA A 316 17.53 19.34 16.55
C ALA A 316 17.25 20.59 15.71
N LEU A 317 16.70 21.64 16.32
CA LEU A 317 16.38 22.90 15.65
C LEU A 317 17.61 23.59 15.07
N SER A 318 18.73 23.59 15.80
CA SER A 318 19.99 24.23 15.40
C SER A 318 20.67 23.61 14.17
N THR A 319 20.19 22.46 13.67
CA THR A 319 20.71 21.82 12.44
C THR A 319 20.38 22.64 11.19
N ASP A 320 19.13 23.08 11.03
CA ASP A 320 18.69 23.92 9.92
C ASP A 320 17.45 24.75 10.33
N PRO A 321 17.64 25.80 11.15
CA PRO A 321 16.51 26.60 11.67
C PRO A 321 15.69 27.25 10.55
N MET A 322 16.32 27.54 9.42
CA MET A 322 15.66 28.15 8.26
C MET A 322 14.68 27.17 7.61
N SER A 323 15.09 25.92 7.37
CA SER A 323 14.21 24.88 6.83
C SER A 323 13.17 24.41 7.86
N ALA A 324 13.48 24.45 9.14
CA ALA A 324 12.59 24.13 10.25
C ALA A 324 11.40 25.10 10.39
N PHE A 325 11.44 26.28 9.77
CA PHE A 325 10.33 27.23 9.78
C PHE A 325 9.09 26.66 9.06
N GLY A 326 7.95 26.61 9.75
CA GLY A 326 6.73 26.00 9.25
C GLY A 326 6.81 24.47 9.14
N GLY A 327 7.76 23.83 9.83
CA GLY A 327 7.88 22.37 9.92
C GLY A 327 6.99 21.77 11.00
N ILE A 328 7.08 20.45 11.11
CA ILE A 328 6.42 19.61 12.11
C ILE A 328 7.44 19.23 13.19
N VAL A 329 7.08 19.42 14.45
CA VAL A 329 7.88 18.96 15.59
C VAL A 329 7.32 17.65 16.11
N ALA A 330 8.16 16.65 16.32
CA ALA A 330 7.80 15.43 17.02
C ALA A 330 8.71 15.18 18.22
N LEU A 331 8.10 14.75 19.33
CA LEU A 331 8.74 14.48 20.62
C LEU A 331 8.37 13.06 21.06
N ASN A 332 9.32 12.32 21.65
CA ASN A 332 9.06 10.95 22.08
C ASN A 332 8.73 10.82 23.58
N ARG A 333 8.55 11.93 24.27
CA ARG A 333 8.11 12.02 25.67
C ARG A 333 7.02 13.07 25.82
N GLU A 334 6.34 13.06 26.99
CA GLU A 334 5.42 14.13 27.38
C GLU A 334 6.11 15.51 27.28
N CYS A 335 5.52 16.41 26.52
CA CYS A 335 6.05 17.76 26.32
C CYS A 335 5.84 18.59 27.59
N ASP A 336 6.93 19.14 28.13
CA ASP A 336 6.94 20.05 29.26
C ASP A 336 6.89 21.53 28.85
N ALA A 337 6.72 22.43 29.83
CA ALA A 337 6.61 23.86 29.58
C ALA A 337 7.89 24.45 28.94
N GLU A 338 9.08 24.00 29.34
CA GLU A 338 10.35 24.48 28.81
C GLU A 338 10.49 24.14 27.31
N THR A 339 10.16 22.91 26.94
CA THR A 339 10.12 22.50 25.53
C THR A 339 9.07 23.27 24.73
N ALA A 340 7.88 23.45 25.31
CA ALA A 340 6.78 24.19 24.70
C ALA A 340 7.16 25.67 24.39
N GLU A 341 7.81 26.35 25.35
CA GLU A 341 8.32 27.71 25.17
C GLU A 341 9.27 27.83 23.98
N GLN A 342 10.19 26.88 23.82
CA GLN A 342 11.12 26.85 22.67
C GLN A 342 10.39 26.55 21.36
N VAL A 343 9.40 25.65 21.34
CA VAL A 343 8.63 25.30 20.12
C VAL A 343 7.90 26.54 19.58
N ILE A 344 7.32 27.38 20.45
CA ILE A 344 6.56 28.56 20.02
C ILE A 344 7.42 29.78 19.62
N ASP A 345 8.72 29.77 19.88
CA ASP A 345 9.63 30.86 19.51
C ASP A 345 9.74 31.08 17.99
N SER A 346 9.46 30.04 17.21
CA SER A 346 9.36 30.16 15.76
C SER A 346 8.08 29.50 15.23
N PHE A 347 7.69 29.87 14.01
CA PHE A 347 6.47 29.31 13.42
C PHE A 347 6.64 27.83 13.12
N LYS A 348 5.77 27.00 13.72
CA LYS A 348 5.57 25.58 13.43
C LYS A 348 4.11 25.32 13.08
N GLU A 349 3.85 24.31 12.26
CA GLU A 349 2.49 23.97 11.84
C GLU A 349 1.84 22.95 12.76
N VAL A 350 2.61 21.97 13.23
CA VAL A 350 2.13 20.88 14.09
C VAL A 350 3.21 20.55 15.12
N VAL A 351 2.78 20.19 16.32
CA VAL A 351 3.59 19.47 17.31
C VAL A 351 2.90 18.16 17.65
N VAL A 352 3.67 17.07 17.71
CA VAL A 352 3.21 15.71 17.97
C VAL A 352 3.98 15.17 19.17
N ALA A 353 3.27 14.69 20.20
CA ALA A 353 3.88 14.09 21.38
C ALA A 353 2.95 13.02 22.01
N PRO A 354 3.48 12.12 22.85
CA PRO A 354 2.69 11.13 23.60
C PRO A 354 1.93 11.72 24.78
N GLY A 355 1.87 13.02 24.92
CA GLY A 355 1.19 13.76 25.97
C GLY A 355 1.82 15.15 26.17
N TYR A 356 1.16 15.96 26.99
CA TYR A 356 1.54 17.32 27.30
C TYR A 356 1.20 17.65 28.75
N THR A 357 2.09 18.34 29.46
CA THR A 357 1.74 18.89 30.76
C THR A 357 0.73 20.05 30.60
N ASP A 358 -0.06 20.34 31.65
CA ASP A 358 -1.04 21.44 31.64
C ASP A 358 -0.36 22.78 31.28
N ASP A 359 0.82 23.05 31.86
CA ASP A 359 1.59 24.27 31.61
C ASP A 359 2.11 24.33 30.16
N ALA A 360 2.52 23.19 29.56
CA ALA A 360 2.91 23.11 28.17
C ALA A 360 1.75 23.41 27.21
N LEU A 361 0.56 22.89 27.53
CA LEU A 361 -0.66 23.17 26.75
C LEU A 361 -1.04 24.65 26.79
N GLU A 362 -0.94 25.31 27.95
CA GLU A 362 -1.19 26.74 28.06
C GLU A 362 -0.27 27.53 27.10
N VAL A 363 1.03 27.19 27.07
CA VAL A 363 2.04 27.83 26.20
C VAL A 363 1.76 27.56 24.73
N LEU A 364 1.58 26.30 24.32
CA LEU A 364 1.38 25.92 22.91
C LEU A 364 0.07 26.50 22.35
N CYS A 365 -0.99 26.54 23.14
CA CYS A 365 -2.30 27.05 22.73
C CYS A 365 -2.35 28.58 22.57
N GLU A 366 -1.31 29.33 22.98
CA GLU A 366 -1.17 30.74 22.60
C GLU A 366 -1.06 30.96 21.09
N LYS A 367 -0.63 29.94 20.35
CA LYS A 367 -0.48 29.99 18.88
C LYS A 367 -1.71 29.38 18.19
N GLU A 368 -2.69 30.18 17.83
CA GLU A 368 -3.95 29.76 17.21
C GLU A 368 -3.81 28.84 15.97
N ASN A 369 -2.69 28.94 15.25
CA ASN A 369 -2.46 28.16 14.03
C ASN A 369 -1.59 26.91 14.23
N LEU A 370 -1.02 26.69 15.41
CA LEU A 370 -0.29 25.49 15.76
C LEU A 370 -1.29 24.37 16.08
N ARG A 371 -1.16 23.17 15.49
CA ARG A 371 -1.95 21.99 15.86
C ARG A 371 -1.16 21.20 16.87
N VAL A 372 -1.78 20.92 18.01
CA VAL A 372 -1.18 20.17 19.12
C VAL A 372 -1.81 18.78 19.10
N LEU A 373 -1.02 17.76 18.75
CA LEU A 373 -1.50 16.38 18.58
C LEU A 373 -0.96 15.50 19.69
N ASP A 374 -1.89 14.91 20.44
CA ASP A 374 -1.61 13.84 21.41
C ASP A 374 -1.82 12.48 20.72
N VAL A 375 -0.75 11.70 20.61
CA VAL A 375 -0.78 10.36 20.01
C VAL A 375 -0.87 9.25 21.07
N GLY A 376 -0.93 9.61 22.33
CA GLY A 376 -0.88 8.68 23.45
C GLY A 376 0.49 8.00 23.59
N GLU A 377 0.56 6.97 24.43
CA GLU A 377 1.78 6.21 24.68
C GLU A 377 2.32 5.61 23.38
N LEU A 378 3.62 5.80 23.10
CA LEU A 378 4.22 5.37 21.82
C LEU A 378 4.25 3.85 21.63
N GLY A 379 4.28 3.06 22.68
CA GLY A 379 4.16 1.60 22.64
C GLY A 379 5.06 0.88 21.61
N ALA A 380 4.70 -0.35 21.28
CA ALA A 380 5.40 -1.13 20.28
C ALA A 380 4.95 -0.76 18.86
N ARG A 381 5.84 -0.92 17.89
CA ARG A 381 5.52 -0.82 16.45
C ARG A 381 4.86 -2.11 16.01
N THR A 382 3.57 -2.08 15.73
CA THR A 382 2.74 -3.26 15.42
C THR A 382 2.39 -3.38 13.95
N GLU A 383 2.31 -2.25 13.23
CA GLU A 383 2.01 -2.22 11.82
C GLU A 383 3.19 -2.76 10.99
N ARG A 384 3.04 -4.00 10.51
CA ARG A 384 4.12 -4.75 9.85
C ARG A 384 4.43 -4.28 8.44
N PHE A 385 3.42 -3.84 7.69
CA PHE A 385 3.55 -3.58 6.26
C PHE A 385 3.37 -2.10 5.90
N THR A 386 4.08 -1.67 4.86
CA THR A 386 3.81 -0.41 4.17
C THR A 386 3.45 -0.66 2.71
N GLU A 387 2.63 0.22 2.14
CA GLU A 387 2.12 0.12 0.78
C GLU A 387 2.41 1.38 -0.02
N LYS A 388 2.81 1.18 -1.28
CA LYS A 388 2.96 2.26 -2.25
C LYS A 388 2.03 2.03 -3.43
N PRO A 389 1.09 2.95 -3.72
CA PRO A 389 0.19 2.80 -4.86
C PRO A 389 0.96 2.93 -6.18
N LEU A 390 0.60 2.08 -7.14
CA LEU A 390 1.05 2.15 -8.53
C LEU A 390 -0.18 2.18 -9.45
N VAL A 391 -0.02 2.65 -10.67
CA VAL A 391 -1.07 2.51 -11.68
C VAL A 391 -1.30 1.02 -11.95
N GLY A 392 -2.50 0.54 -11.67
CA GLY A 392 -2.88 -0.87 -11.83
C GLY A 392 -2.51 -1.80 -10.67
N GLY A 393 -1.92 -1.29 -9.57
CA GLY A 393 -1.56 -2.13 -8.43
C GLY A 393 -0.95 -1.38 -7.26
N ARG A 394 -0.26 -2.11 -6.41
CA ARG A 394 0.50 -1.56 -5.28
C ARG A 394 1.73 -2.40 -4.99
N LEU A 395 2.79 -1.78 -4.54
CA LEU A 395 3.91 -2.46 -3.88
C LEU A 395 3.58 -2.59 -2.40
N VAL A 396 3.90 -3.74 -1.84
CA VAL A 396 3.77 -4.02 -0.41
C VAL A 396 5.09 -4.57 0.08
N GLN A 397 5.59 -4.04 1.17
CA GLN A 397 6.81 -4.52 1.82
C GLN A 397 6.65 -4.46 3.34
N GLU A 398 7.50 -5.17 4.06
CA GLU A 398 7.64 -4.96 5.49
C GLU A 398 8.20 -3.55 5.75
N ARG A 399 7.76 -2.94 6.85
CA ARG A 399 8.38 -1.71 7.35
C ARG A 399 9.80 -2.01 7.80
N ASP A 400 10.70 -1.07 7.60
CA ASP A 400 12.07 -1.20 8.04
C ASP A 400 12.16 -0.98 9.57
N PHE A 401 12.18 -2.10 10.30
CA PHE A 401 12.38 -2.13 11.74
C PHE A 401 13.82 -2.49 12.14
N GLN A 402 14.73 -2.50 11.18
CA GLN A 402 16.14 -2.79 11.49
C GLN A 402 16.69 -1.74 12.45
N SER A 403 17.31 -2.21 13.49
CA SER A 403 18.15 -1.43 14.40
C SER A 403 19.55 -1.99 14.38
N ILE A 404 20.54 -1.14 14.55
CA ILE A 404 21.94 -1.54 14.74
C ILE A 404 22.41 -1.07 16.11
N SER A 405 23.36 -1.79 16.66
CA SER A 405 24.13 -1.43 17.83
C SER A 405 25.60 -1.26 17.44
N VAL A 406 26.42 -0.80 18.36
CA VAL A 406 27.88 -0.71 18.15
C VAL A 406 28.49 -2.07 17.81
N ASP A 407 27.96 -3.16 18.39
CA ASP A 407 28.46 -4.53 18.15
C ASP A 407 28.17 -5.04 16.71
N ASP A 408 27.25 -4.39 15.98
CA ASP A 408 26.90 -4.74 14.60
C ASP A 408 27.78 -4.02 13.56
N LEU A 409 28.66 -3.11 14.00
CA LEU A 409 29.53 -2.32 13.14
C LEU A 409 30.85 -3.05 12.87
N GLU A 410 31.17 -3.31 11.61
CA GLU A 410 32.45 -3.86 11.16
C GLU A 410 33.43 -2.75 10.79
N VAL A 411 34.44 -2.48 11.63
CA VAL A 411 35.48 -1.49 11.32
C VAL A 411 36.40 -2.04 10.23
N VAL A 412 36.58 -1.27 9.14
CA VAL A 412 37.28 -1.71 7.92
C VAL A 412 38.55 -0.91 7.60
N THR A 413 38.80 0.20 8.29
CA THR A 413 39.96 1.10 8.10
C THR A 413 41.07 0.82 9.13
N GLU A 414 42.30 1.34 8.84
CA GLU A 414 43.45 1.27 9.78
C GLU A 414 43.18 2.08 11.06
N ARG A 415 42.50 3.23 10.95
CA ARG A 415 42.04 4.01 12.09
C ARG A 415 40.76 3.41 12.66
N GLU A 416 40.78 3.07 13.94
CA GLU A 416 39.57 2.65 14.67
C GLU A 416 38.78 3.89 15.11
N PRO A 417 37.44 3.89 15.03
CA PRO A 417 36.60 4.95 15.56
C PRO A 417 36.68 4.95 17.10
N THR A 418 36.50 6.13 17.67
CA THR A 418 36.36 6.31 19.13
C THR A 418 34.97 5.85 19.59
N ASP A 419 34.78 5.65 20.90
CA ASP A 419 33.49 5.29 21.48
C ASP A 419 32.42 6.33 21.14
N GLU A 420 32.75 7.64 21.13
CA GLU A 420 31.86 8.73 20.79
C GLU A 420 31.48 8.72 19.28
N GLU A 421 32.44 8.40 18.40
CA GLU A 421 32.16 8.23 16.97
C GLU A 421 31.27 7.01 16.72
N LEU A 422 31.45 5.90 17.42
CA LEU A 422 30.61 4.70 17.31
C LEU A 422 29.16 5.01 17.74
N GLU A 423 28.98 5.72 18.84
CA GLU A 423 27.65 6.17 19.28
C GLU A 423 27.00 7.07 18.24
N SER A 424 27.76 8.03 17.69
CA SER A 424 27.31 8.91 16.63
C SER A 424 26.95 8.16 15.34
N MET A 425 27.71 7.10 14.97
CA MET A 425 27.39 6.23 13.83
C MET A 425 26.03 5.52 14.00
N VAL A 426 25.75 5.01 15.20
CA VAL A 426 24.46 4.35 15.49
C VAL A 426 23.31 5.34 15.40
N PHE A 427 23.42 6.50 16.05
CA PHE A 427 22.43 7.58 15.97
C PHE A 427 22.21 8.05 14.52
N ALA A 428 23.31 8.25 13.79
CA ALA A 428 23.27 8.66 12.40
C ALA A 428 22.53 7.64 11.53
N TRP A 429 22.77 6.35 11.73
CA TRP A 429 22.14 5.27 10.99
C TRP A 429 20.63 5.19 11.25
N GLN A 430 20.22 5.28 12.51
CA GLN A 430 18.79 5.30 12.90
C GLN A 430 18.06 6.49 12.29
N THR A 431 18.66 7.68 12.32
CA THR A 431 18.08 8.89 11.72
C THR A 431 18.03 8.79 10.19
N LEU A 432 19.08 8.23 9.57
CA LEU A 432 19.22 8.14 8.12
C LEU A 432 18.11 7.31 7.44
N LYS A 433 17.54 6.32 8.13
CA LYS A 433 16.35 5.56 7.66
C LYS A 433 15.19 6.46 7.25
N HIS A 434 15.14 7.68 7.80
CA HIS A 434 14.09 8.66 7.56
C HIS A 434 14.50 9.78 6.59
N VAL A 435 15.66 9.66 5.95
CA VAL A 435 16.17 10.59 4.94
C VAL A 435 15.96 10.03 3.54
N LYS A 436 15.40 10.83 2.62
CA LYS A 436 15.19 10.37 1.23
C LYS A 436 16.51 10.12 0.49
N SER A 437 16.57 8.99 -0.21
CA SER A 437 17.73 8.55 -1.00
C SER A 437 17.96 9.40 -2.28
N ASN A 438 19.20 9.58 -2.74
CA ASN A 438 20.40 9.25 -1.98
C ASN A 438 20.46 10.11 -0.74
N GLY A 439 20.58 9.48 0.43
CA GLY A 439 20.64 10.13 1.73
C GLY A 439 22.04 10.13 2.32
N ILE A 440 22.48 11.30 2.78
CA ILE A 440 23.69 11.52 3.55
C ILE A 440 23.33 12.32 4.80
N LEU A 441 23.85 11.89 5.95
CA LEU A 441 23.63 12.56 7.22
C LEU A 441 24.97 12.81 7.92
N PHE A 442 25.19 14.03 8.39
CA PHE A 442 26.29 14.40 9.25
C PHE A 442 25.80 14.55 10.68
N THR A 443 26.54 13.97 11.64
CA THR A 443 26.17 13.96 13.06
C THR A 443 27.40 14.23 13.95
N LYS A 444 27.14 14.82 15.12
CA LYS A 444 28.12 14.89 16.24
C LYS A 444 27.44 14.37 17.50
N GLY A 445 28.02 13.33 18.12
CA GLY A 445 27.34 12.63 19.19
C GLY A 445 25.94 12.19 18.71
N THR A 446 24.90 12.58 19.42
CA THR A 446 23.50 12.21 19.12
C THR A 446 22.68 13.41 18.58
N GLU A 447 23.30 14.22 17.73
CA GLU A 447 22.61 15.33 17.02
C GLU A 447 23.01 15.41 15.55
N THR A 448 22.07 15.80 14.72
CA THR A 448 22.33 16.08 13.30
C THR A 448 23.06 17.42 13.13
N VAL A 449 23.93 17.49 12.12
CA VAL A 449 24.70 18.69 11.77
C VAL A 449 24.41 19.14 10.35
N GLY A 450 24.25 18.18 9.42
CA GLY A 450 23.94 18.45 8.03
C GLY A 450 23.19 17.29 7.37
N VAL A 451 22.22 17.60 6.53
CA VAL A 451 21.37 16.59 5.87
C VAL A 451 21.38 16.81 4.37
N GLY A 452 21.90 15.85 3.63
CA GLY A 452 21.84 15.77 2.17
C GLY A 452 20.83 14.71 1.74
N MET A 453 19.64 15.16 1.25
CA MET A 453 18.52 14.29 0.94
C MET A 453 18.13 14.34 -0.54
N GLY A 454 17.62 13.21 -1.07
CA GLY A 454 16.90 13.16 -2.34
C GLY A 454 17.73 13.47 -3.59
N GLN A 455 19.05 13.28 -3.52
CA GLN A 455 19.93 13.57 -4.65
C GLN A 455 20.06 12.37 -5.59
N VAL A 456 20.16 12.63 -6.90
CA VAL A 456 20.40 11.58 -7.90
C VAL A 456 21.83 11.04 -7.80
N SER A 457 22.78 11.90 -7.43
CA SER A 457 24.19 11.56 -7.21
C SER A 457 24.51 11.54 -5.72
N ARG A 458 25.19 10.49 -5.24
CA ARG A 458 25.60 10.38 -3.84
C ARG A 458 26.60 11.45 -3.45
N VAL A 459 27.57 11.77 -4.31
CA VAL A 459 28.54 12.83 -4.06
C VAL A 459 27.86 14.21 -3.93
N ASP A 460 26.78 14.46 -4.67
CA ASP A 460 26.00 15.69 -4.53
C ASP A 460 25.24 15.71 -3.19
N ALA A 461 24.82 14.55 -2.67
CA ALA A 461 24.23 14.46 -1.34
C ALA A 461 25.26 14.79 -0.24
N VAL A 462 26.53 14.34 -0.39
CA VAL A 462 27.62 14.72 0.52
C VAL A 462 27.85 16.24 0.49
N ARG A 463 27.96 16.83 -0.71
CA ARG A 463 28.11 18.29 -0.88
C ARG A 463 26.94 19.07 -0.28
N LEU A 464 25.72 18.58 -0.45
CA LEU A 464 24.53 19.21 0.13
C LEU A 464 24.55 19.15 1.66
N ALA A 465 24.93 18.02 2.25
CA ALA A 465 25.08 17.90 3.70
C ALA A 465 26.16 18.85 4.23
N ALA A 466 27.31 18.91 3.56
CA ALA A 466 28.41 19.81 3.90
C ALA A 466 28.02 21.29 3.83
N MET A 467 27.37 21.68 2.72
CA MET A 467 26.87 23.06 2.54
C MET A 467 25.88 23.44 3.66
N LYS A 468 24.94 22.53 4.01
CA LYS A 468 23.97 22.81 5.08
C LYS A 468 24.64 22.90 6.45
N ALA A 469 25.63 22.07 6.73
CA ALA A 469 26.40 22.16 7.95
C ALA A 469 27.18 23.49 8.10
N ASP A 470 27.68 24.00 6.98
CA ASP A 470 28.45 25.27 6.96
C ASP A 470 27.57 26.53 6.95
N GLU A 471 26.48 26.51 6.15
CA GLU A 471 25.67 27.69 5.89
C GLU A 471 24.40 27.80 6.74
N HIS A 472 23.83 26.66 7.20
CA HIS A 472 22.53 26.63 7.87
C HIS A 472 22.59 26.26 9.35
N ALA A 473 23.54 25.42 9.76
CA ALA A 473 23.64 25.00 11.15
C ALA A 473 24.08 26.18 12.05
N GLU A 474 23.49 26.25 13.24
CA GLU A 474 23.80 27.28 14.23
C GLU A 474 24.58 26.68 15.39
N GLY A 475 25.77 27.24 15.66
CA GLY A 475 26.61 26.83 16.78
C GLY A 475 27.34 25.50 16.60
N LYS A 476 27.28 24.91 15.42
CA LYS A 476 27.93 23.64 15.04
C LYS A 476 28.31 23.64 13.56
N ASP A 477 29.20 22.75 13.15
CA ASP A 477 29.75 22.61 11.81
C ASP A 477 30.07 21.15 11.51
N ALA A 478 30.60 20.85 10.32
CA ALA A 478 30.98 19.49 9.92
C ALA A 478 32.37 19.04 10.45
N GLU A 479 33.21 19.93 10.97
CA GLU A 479 34.57 19.59 11.43
C GLU A 479 34.50 18.57 12.58
N GLY A 480 35.11 17.40 12.42
CA GLY A 480 35.06 16.30 13.40
C GLY A 480 33.73 15.55 13.46
N ALA A 481 32.83 15.72 12.47
CA ALA A 481 31.57 15.01 12.44
C ALA A 481 31.69 13.58 11.88
N VAL A 482 30.66 12.78 12.12
CA VAL A 482 30.45 11.45 11.53
C VAL A 482 29.51 11.60 10.33
N MET A 483 29.82 10.92 9.22
CA MET A 483 28.96 10.81 8.04
C MET A 483 28.32 9.43 7.96
N ALA A 484 27.00 9.39 7.79
CA ALA A 484 26.26 8.17 7.44
C ALA A 484 25.78 8.23 5.97
N SER A 485 25.88 7.11 5.26
CA SER A 485 25.42 6.95 3.88
C SER A 485 24.44 5.78 3.77
N ASP A 486 23.28 6.00 3.14
CA ASP A 486 22.19 5.02 3.00
C ASP A 486 22.51 3.83 2.08
N ALA A 487 23.59 3.93 1.29
CA ALA A 487 24.16 2.84 0.50
C ALA A 487 25.69 3.00 0.38
N PHE A 488 26.34 1.99 -0.18
CA PHE A 488 27.80 2.02 -0.39
C PHE A 488 28.24 3.14 -1.33
N PHE A 489 29.48 3.60 -1.16
CA PHE A 489 30.13 4.50 -2.10
C PHE A 489 30.65 3.69 -3.29
N PRO A 490 30.22 4.01 -4.54
CA PRO A 490 30.71 3.31 -5.73
C PRO A 490 32.13 3.73 -6.13
N PHE A 491 32.61 4.89 -5.65
CA PHE A 491 33.91 5.47 -5.93
C PHE A 491 34.40 6.28 -4.73
N PRO A 492 35.70 6.58 -4.63
CA PRO A 492 36.30 7.35 -3.53
C PRO A 492 35.83 8.81 -3.43
N ASP A 493 35.30 9.39 -4.50
CA ASP A 493 34.92 10.81 -4.59
C ASP A 493 34.02 11.30 -3.45
N GLY A 494 33.11 10.47 -2.96
CA GLY A 494 32.28 10.80 -1.80
C GLY A 494 33.08 10.88 -0.49
N ILE A 495 34.14 10.11 -0.34
CA ILE A 495 35.04 10.15 0.82
C ILE A 495 35.97 11.38 0.73
N GLU A 496 36.45 11.70 -0.47
CA GLU A 496 37.26 12.90 -0.70
C GLU A 496 36.47 14.18 -0.33
N GLU A 497 35.20 14.29 -0.77
CA GLU A 497 34.32 15.42 -0.40
C GLU A 497 34.03 15.44 1.12
N ALA A 498 33.87 14.27 1.75
CA ALA A 498 33.67 14.18 3.20
C ALA A 498 34.92 14.68 3.96
N ALA A 499 36.12 14.29 3.50
CA ALA A 499 37.38 14.75 4.06
C ALA A 499 37.55 16.28 3.92
N GLU A 500 37.17 16.86 2.75
CA GLU A 500 37.18 18.33 2.55
C GLU A 500 36.21 19.04 3.49
N ALA A 501 35.10 18.41 3.88
CA ALA A 501 34.15 18.93 4.86
C ALA A 501 34.58 18.75 6.32
N GLY A 502 35.70 18.06 6.58
CA GLY A 502 36.19 17.81 7.94
C GLY A 502 35.59 16.60 8.65
N ILE A 503 35.00 15.66 7.90
CA ILE A 503 34.47 14.41 8.46
C ILE A 503 35.62 13.53 8.95
N GLU A 504 35.50 13.00 10.18
CA GLU A 504 36.50 12.12 10.77
C GLU A 504 36.08 10.66 10.77
N ALA A 505 34.80 10.34 10.69
CA ALA A 505 34.34 8.95 10.66
C ALA A 505 33.15 8.75 9.72
N VAL A 506 33.02 7.53 9.16
CA VAL A 506 31.99 7.18 8.16
C VAL A 506 31.33 5.85 8.52
N VAL A 507 30.00 5.80 8.43
CA VAL A 507 29.22 4.56 8.48
C VAL A 507 28.46 4.38 7.17
N GLN A 508 28.56 3.19 6.57
CA GLN A 508 27.91 2.82 5.32
C GLN A 508 27.65 1.31 5.25
N PRO A 509 26.84 0.82 4.30
CA PRO A 509 26.58 -0.62 4.17
C PRO A 509 27.76 -1.48 3.79
N GLY A 510 28.71 -0.98 2.98
CA GLY A 510 29.68 -1.80 2.27
C GLY A 510 29.04 -2.64 1.14
N GLY A 511 29.81 -3.51 0.49
CA GLY A 511 29.35 -4.44 -0.55
C GLY A 511 29.52 -3.93 -1.98
N SER A 512 30.29 -2.85 -2.18
CA SER A 512 30.73 -2.41 -3.50
C SER A 512 31.88 -3.26 -4.04
N VAL A 513 31.98 -3.42 -5.34
CA VAL A 513 33.18 -4.01 -5.98
C VAL A 513 34.42 -3.13 -5.84
N ASN A 514 34.24 -1.87 -5.44
CA ASN A 514 35.30 -0.89 -5.26
C ASN A 514 35.51 -0.55 -3.77
N ASP A 515 35.05 -1.38 -2.84
CA ASP A 515 35.22 -1.11 -1.39
C ASP A 515 36.69 -0.93 -1.01
N ASP A 516 37.59 -1.72 -1.61
CA ASP A 516 39.04 -1.60 -1.36
C ASP A 516 39.56 -0.18 -1.70
N ASP A 517 39.15 0.40 -2.84
CA ASP A 517 39.55 1.77 -3.25
C ASP A 517 38.93 2.84 -2.33
N VAL A 518 37.70 2.61 -1.84
CA VAL A 518 37.00 3.52 -0.92
C VAL A 518 37.62 3.49 0.49
N ILE A 519 38.02 2.30 0.97
CA ILE A 519 38.72 2.13 2.24
C ILE A 519 40.11 2.78 2.17
N GLU A 520 40.88 2.55 1.06
CA GLU A 520 42.20 3.17 0.85
C GLU A 520 42.10 4.71 0.92
N ALA A 521 41.06 5.29 0.28
CA ALA A 521 40.83 6.75 0.35
C ALA A 521 40.51 7.21 1.79
N ALA A 522 39.72 6.45 2.55
CA ALA A 522 39.45 6.78 3.94
C ALA A 522 40.72 6.73 4.80
N ASP A 523 41.58 5.70 4.63
CA ASP A 523 42.87 5.57 5.32
C ASP A 523 43.84 6.69 4.96
N GLU A 524 43.93 7.09 3.67
CA GLU A 524 44.73 8.23 3.21
C GLU A 524 44.35 9.56 3.88
N HIS A 525 43.05 9.76 4.17
CA HIS A 525 42.54 10.91 4.86
C HIS A 525 42.48 10.76 6.40
N GLY A 526 42.79 9.59 6.93
CA GLY A 526 42.72 9.31 8.37
C GLY A 526 41.30 9.19 8.91
N ILE A 527 40.34 8.90 8.05
CA ILE A 527 38.91 8.73 8.38
C ILE A 527 38.70 7.29 8.86
N ALA A 528 38.02 7.10 10.01
CA ALA A 528 37.57 5.78 10.43
C ALA A 528 36.32 5.39 9.65
N MET A 529 36.24 4.12 9.21
CA MET A 529 35.07 3.64 8.50
C MET A 529 34.55 2.33 9.10
N ALA A 530 33.23 2.26 9.26
CA ALA A 530 32.53 1.05 9.65
C ALA A 530 31.42 0.66 8.67
N PHE A 531 31.27 -0.63 8.44
CA PHE A 531 30.21 -1.21 7.62
C PHE A 531 29.08 -1.74 8.50
N THR A 532 27.84 -1.51 8.06
CA THR A 532 26.63 -2.06 8.69
C THR A 532 26.18 -3.37 8.04
N GLY A 533 26.68 -3.71 6.85
CA GLY A 533 26.21 -4.84 6.05
C GLY A 533 24.76 -4.69 5.52
N GLN A 534 24.10 -3.60 5.82
CA GLN A 534 22.68 -3.36 5.52
C GLN A 534 22.50 -2.01 4.83
N ARG A 535 21.66 -1.99 3.79
CA ARG A 535 21.29 -0.77 3.06
C ARG A 535 20.02 -0.15 3.65
N SER A 536 19.93 1.19 3.66
CA SER A 536 18.80 1.92 4.25
C SER A 536 18.16 2.90 3.26
N PHE A 537 17.70 2.40 2.11
CA PHE A 537 17.03 3.24 1.11
C PHE A 537 15.62 3.65 1.49
N ARG A 538 15.29 4.92 1.23
CA ARG A 538 13.94 5.47 1.31
C ARG A 538 13.64 6.32 0.06
N HIS A 539 12.55 5.99 -0.67
CA HIS A 539 12.17 6.65 -1.93
C HIS A 539 10.78 7.32 -1.90
N ASP A 540 10.12 7.37 -0.75
CA ASP A 540 8.79 7.93 -0.52
C ASP A 540 8.78 9.05 0.53
#